data_cc738d4a61583d6c3686f0cae38663b1
#
_entry.id   cc738d4a61583d6c3686f0cae38663b1
#
_cell.length_a   1.000
_cell.length_b   1.000
_cell.length_c   1.000
_cell.angle_alpha   90.00
_cell.angle_beta   90.00
_cell.angle_gamma   90.00
#
_symmetry.space_group_name_H-M   'P 1'
#
loop_
_entity.id
_entity.type
_entity.pdbx_description
1 polymer ?
#
loop_
_entity_poly.entity_id
_entity_poly.type
_entity_poly.pdbx_seq_one_letter_code
_entity_poly.pdbx_strand_id
1 'polypeptide(L)'
;MTIAVAIVEPRLYINVGYVARIMKNFGITRLRLIDPSYDVKKANLYAMHGRDILDSATITNLDELRKCSKLLVGTTALKGSTRLNVLRDTIAADKLAALVNAIPKGEGVSIILGREASGLKNSELEVCDLVVAIETGTSYRTMNISHALGIILYEINKNEATSPSDTFAGKKPEPATRLETDLLIKYVSTAAERAGYDIHKRHLLDSAFKRLMAKANPSSKEVMLMVSLLRKCVLRMNRQENIGPQWRAR
;
A
#
# COMPACT_ATOMS: atom_id res chain seq x y z
N MET A 1 4.21 -9.73 12.41
CA MET A 1 3.75 -8.62 11.57
C MET A 1 3.51 -7.40 12.48
N THR A 2 3.86 -6.19 12.05
CA THR A 2 3.58 -4.96 12.79
C THR A 2 2.69 -4.07 11.92
N ILE A 3 1.51 -3.68 12.44
CA ILE A 3 0.62 -2.74 11.76
C ILE A 3 0.80 -1.34 12.35
N ALA A 4 0.91 -0.36 11.47
CA ALA A 4 0.81 1.06 11.79
C ALA A 4 -0.43 1.65 11.12
N VAL A 5 -1.08 2.61 11.75
CA VAL A 5 -2.17 3.39 11.18
C VAL A 5 -1.71 4.82 11.00
N ALA A 6 -1.90 5.38 9.81
CA ALA A 6 -1.59 6.76 9.50
C ALA A 6 -2.87 7.54 9.16
N ILE A 7 -2.97 8.79 9.62
CA ILE A 7 -4.08 9.69 9.27
C ILE A 7 -3.51 10.92 8.59
N VAL A 8 -4.01 11.24 7.41
CA VAL A 8 -3.56 12.39 6.62
C VAL A 8 -4.43 13.60 6.91
N GLU A 9 -3.81 14.71 7.31
CA GLU A 9 -4.43 15.99 7.61
C GLU A 9 -5.73 15.86 8.43
N PRO A 10 -5.69 15.18 9.60
CA PRO A 10 -6.89 15.02 10.42
C PRO A 10 -7.41 16.39 10.87
N ARG A 11 -8.69 16.65 10.65
CA ARG A 11 -9.33 17.92 11.01
C ARG A 11 -10.16 17.84 12.28
N LEU A 12 -10.73 16.66 12.54
CA LEU A 12 -11.59 16.41 13.69
C LEU A 12 -10.88 15.54 14.72
N TYR A 13 -10.42 16.15 15.81
CA TYR A 13 -9.74 15.45 16.93
C TYR A 13 -10.57 14.28 17.49
N ILE A 14 -11.90 14.36 17.40
CA ILE A 14 -12.84 13.30 17.77
C ILE A 14 -12.58 11.99 17.00
N ASN A 15 -12.33 12.10 15.68
CA ASN A 15 -12.05 10.95 14.83
C ASN A 15 -10.71 10.30 15.16
N VAL A 16 -9.69 11.11 15.47
CA VAL A 16 -8.38 10.59 15.89
C VAL A 16 -8.50 9.85 17.22
N GLY A 17 -9.31 10.37 18.17
CA GLY A 17 -9.62 9.68 19.42
C GLY A 17 -10.29 8.32 19.17
N TYR A 18 -11.31 8.26 18.31
CA TYR A 18 -11.98 7.01 17.98
C TYR A 18 -11.06 6.02 17.25
N VAL A 19 -10.20 6.51 16.34
CA VAL A 19 -9.18 5.69 15.69
C VAL A 19 -8.25 5.06 16.74
N ALA A 20 -7.72 5.83 17.67
CA ALA A 20 -6.85 5.33 18.73
C ALA A 20 -7.58 4.27 19.60
N ARG A 21 -8.86 4.51 19.93
CA ARG A 21 -9.68 3.54 20.65
C ARG A 21 -9.84 2.22 19.88
N ILE A 22 -10.13 2.28 18.59
CA ILE A 22 -10.23 1.09 17.73
C ILE A 22 -8.89 0.37 17.63
N MET A 23 -7.79 1.10 17.43
CA MET A 23 -6.45 0.51 17.43
C MET A 23 -6.18 -0.27 18.71
N LYS A 24 -6.59 0.29 19.86
CA LYS A 24 -6.44 -0.38 21.18
C LYS A 24 -7.21 -1.70 21.24
N ASN A 25 -8.43 -1.76 20.68
CA ASN A 25 -9.23 -2.98 20.64
C ASN A 25 -8.55 -4.12 19.87
N PHE A 26 -7.74 -3.78 18.86
CA PHE A 26 -7.01 -4.74 18.02
C PHE A 26 -5.52 -4.88 18.38
N GLY A 27 -5.08 -4.31 19.52
CA GLY A 27 -3.69 -4.43 19.97
C GLY A 27 -2.67 -3.67 19.11
N ILE A 28 -3.11 -2.70 18.30
CA ILE A 28 -2.26 -1.88 17.44
C ILE A 28 -1.87 -0.61 18.19
N THR A 29 -0.56 -0.33 18.25
CA THR A 29 -0.05 0.78 19.06
C THR A 29 0.61 1.89 18.25
N ARG A 30 0.92 1.67 16.98
CA ARG A 30 1.66 2.62 16.15
C ARG A 30 0.71 3.55 15.39
N LEU A 31 0.42 4.72 15.96
CA LEU A 31 -0.32 5.80 15.31
C LEU A 31 0.66 6.80 14.69
N ARG A 32 0.44 7.15 13.43
CA ARG A 32 1.17 8.15 12.66
C ARG A 32 0.22 9.27 12.23
N LEU A 33 0.67 10.50 12.31
CA LEU A 33 -0.11 11.66 11.88
C LEU A 33 0.68 12.42 10.82
N ILE A 34 0.02 12.75 9.74
CA ILE A 34 0.59 13.53 8.64
C ILE A 34 -0.13 14.88 8.63
N ASP A 35 0.62 15.96 8.82
CA ASP A 35 0.13 17.34 8.84
C ASP A 35 -1.12 17.56 9.71
N PRO A 36 -1.10 17.20 11.01
CA PRO A 36 -2.23 17.46 11.90
C PRO A 36 -2.40 18.95 12.15
N SER A 37 -3.63 19.47 11.97
CA SER A 37 -3.94 20.90 12.08
C SER A 37 -4.25 21.38 13.51
N TYR A 38 -4.13 20.52 14.52
CA TYR A 38 -4.48 20.84 15.92
C TYR A 38 -3.61 20.03 16.91
N ASP A 39 -3.66 20.44 18.18
CA ASP A 39 -3.05 19.68 19.25
C ASP A 39 -3.75 18.32 19.43
N VAL A 40 -3.04 17.25 19.15
CA VAL A 40 -3.53 15.87 19.21
C VAL A 40 -4.04 15.51 20.62
N LYS A 41 -3.55 16.15 21.67
CA LYS A 41 -4.01 15.96 23.04
C LYS A 41 -5.51 16.22 23.25
N LYS A 42 -6.13 17.07 22.39
CA LYS A 42 -7.58 17.28 22.40
C LYS A 42 -8.37 16.01 22.09
N ALA A 43 -7.77 15.04 21.38
CA ALA A 43 -8.37 13.75 21.07
C ALA A 43 -8.50 12.81 22.28
N ASN A 44 -7.79 13.07 23.37
CA ASN A 44 -7.75 12.20 24.57
C ASN A 44 -9.12 11.95 25.19
N LEU A 45 -10.06 12.91 25.10
CA LEU A 45 -11.43 12.75 25.59
C LEU A 45 -12.20 11.62 24.89
N TYR A 46 -11.83 11.33 23.65
CA TYR A 46 -12.53 10.35 22.78
C TYR A 46 -11.78 9.02 22.66
N ALA A 47 -10.51 9.01 23.03
CA ALA A 47 -9.67 7.81 22.95
C ALA A 47 -9.94 6.81 24.09
N MET A 48 -10.50 7.26 25.23
CA MET A 48 -10.75 6.41 26.40
C MET A 48 -9.48 5.63 26.81
N HIS A 49 -9.52 4.30 26.70
CA HIS A 49 -8.37 3.42 26.99
C HIS A 49 -7.28 3.44 25.91
N GLY A 50 -7.47 4.14 24.79
CA GLY A 50 -6.48 4.32 23.72
C GLY A 50 -5.61 5.57 23.88
N ARG A 51 -5.60 6.22 25.07
CA ARG A 51 -4.77 7.41 25.35
C ARG A 51 -3.29 7.17 25.12
N ASP A 52 -2.79 6.03 25.57
CA ASP A 52 -1.40 5.61 25.40
C ASP A 52 -0.96 5.61 23.91
N ILE A 53 -1.88 5.31 23.00
CA ILE A 53 -1.63 5.35 21.56
C ILE A 53 -1.52 6.79 21.07
N LEU A 54 -2.35 7.71 21.58
CA LEU A 54 -2.27 9.13 21.25
C LEU A 54 -0.99 9.77 21.80
N ASP A 55 -0.64 9.43 23.04
CA ASP A 55 0.54 9.97 23.71
C ASP A 55 1.85 9.52 23.04
N SER A 56 1.83 8.33 22.39
CA SER A 56 2.94 7.79 21.60
C SER A 56 2.83 8.06 20.10
N ALA A 57 1.81 8.80 19.65
CA ALA A 57 1.63 9.13 18.25
C ALA A 57 2.79 9.99 17.75
N THR A 58 3.25 9.72 16.52
CA THR A 58 4.36 10.46 15.91
C THR A 58 3.91 11.16 14.66
N ILE A 59 4.47 12.35 14.40
CA ILE A 59 4.29 13.08 13.16
C ILE A 59 5.28 12.52 12.13
N THR A 60 4.83 12.34 10.89
CA THR A 60 5.60 11.76 9.79
C THR A 60 5.08 12.29 8.45
N ASN A 61 5.65 11.80 7.35
CA ASN A 61 5.17 12.06 6.00
C ASN A 61 5.03 10.73 5.22
N LEU A 62 4.45 10.80 4.01
CA LEU A 62 4.18 9.61 3.19
C LEU A 62 5.48 8.90 2.76
N ASP A 63 6.55 9.65 2.47
CA ASP A 63 7.83 9.09 2.04
C ASP A 63 8.49 8.27 3.15
N GLU A 64 8.43 8.75 4.39
CA GLU A 64 8.94 8.02 5.55
C GLU A 64 8.12 6.76 5.81
N LEU A 65 6.78 6.85 5.73
CA LEU A 65 5.90 5.69 5.86
C LEU A 65 6.22 4.64 4.80
N ARG A 66 6.43 5.07 3.56
CA ARG A 66 6.79 4.18 2.46
C ARG A 66 8.10 3.46 2.72
N LYS A 67 9.13 4.16 3.22
CA LYS A 67 10.44 3.57 3.50
C LYS A 67 10.40 2.53 4.63
N CYS A 68 9.58 2.74 5.65
CA CYS A 68 9.50 1.86 6.81
C CYS A 68 8.42 0.77 6.71
N SER A 69 7.64 0.74 5.61
CA SER A 69 6.57 -0.23 5.42
C SER A 69 6.90 -1.20 4.27
N LYS A 70 6.69 -2.48 4.50
CA LYS A 70 6.68 -3.51 3.44
C LYS A 70 5.47 -3.30 2.52
N LEU A 71 4.33 -2.95 3.11
CA LEU A 71 3.08 -2.73 2.39
C LEU A 71 2.43 -1.45 2.88
N LEU A 72 2.18 -0.52 1.96
CA LEU A 72 1.49 0.74 2.18
C LEU A 72 0.08 0.66 1.59
N VAL A 73 -0.95 0.73 2.43
CA VAL A 73 -2.34 0.51 2.06
C VAL A 73 -3.12 1.81 2.20
N GLY A 74 -3.57 2.39 1.11
CA GLY A 74 -4.49 3.53 1.11
C GLY A 74 -5.95 3.09 1.26
N THR A 75 -6.79 3.93 1.84
CA THR A 75 -8.24 3.68 1.96
C THR A 75 -9.04 4.62 1.07
N THR A 76 -10.11 4.12 0.46
CA THR A 76 -11.04 4.95 -0.33
C THR A 76 -12.47 4.44 -0.23
N ALA A 77 -13.44 5.37 -0.31
CA ALA A 77 -14.85 5.04 -0.49
C ALA A 77 -15.24 4.94 -1.97
N LEU A 78 -14.40 5.45 -2.88
CA LEU A 78 -14.68 5.54 -4.30
C LEU A 78 -14.01 4.37 -5.04
N LYS A 79 -14.80 3.61 -5.80
CA LYS A 79 -14.26 2.69 -6.82
C LYS A 79 -14.01 3.46 -8.12
N GLY A 80 -12.96 3.11 -8.83
CA GLY A 80 -12.72 3.62 -10.19
C GLY A 80 -13.91 3.27 -11.09
N SER A 81 -14.57 4.28 -11.66
CA SER A 81 -15.75 4.10 -12.53
C SER A 81 -15.40 3.81 -13.98
N THR A 82 -14.14 3.94 -14.37
CA THR A 82 -13.67 3.74 -15.75
C THR A 82 -12.49 2.79 -15.80
N ARG A 83 -12.37 2.01 -16.90
CA ARG A 83 -11.23 1.10 -17.18
C ARG A 83 -9.86 1.81 -17.15
N LEU A 84 -9.83 3.12 -17.35
CA LEU A 84 -8.62 3.95 -17.32
C LEU A 84 -8.24 4.43 -15.91
N ASN A 85 -9.11 4.29 -14.91
CA ASN A 85 -8.82 4.75 -13.56
C ASN A 85 -8.08 3.68 -12.73
N VAL A 86 -6.90 3.30 -13.23
CA VAL A 86 -6.01 2.29 -12.63
C VAL A 86 -5.59 2.65 -11.21
N LEU A 87 -5.58 3.96 -10.85
CA LEU A 87 -5.21 4.45 -9.52
C LEU A 87 -6.22 4.06 -8.44
N ARG A 88 -7.47 3.78 -8.83
CA ARG A 88 -8.55 3.36 -7.92
C ARG A 88 -8.98 1.92 -8.14
N ASP A 89 -8.09 1.07 -8.67
CA ASP A 89 -8.29 -0.37 -8.62
C ASP A 89 -8.18 -0.83 -7.18
N THR A 90 -9.33 -1.09 -6.57
CA THR A 90 -9.44 -1.38 -5.15
C THR A 90 -9.58 -2.87 -4.88
N ILE A 91 -9.06 -3.31 -3.74
CA ILE A 91 -9.34 -4.64 -3.20
C ILE A 91 -10.34 -4.54 -2.05
N ALA A 92 -11.10 -5.59 -1.83
CA ALA A 92 -11.99 -5.70 -0.68
C ALA A 92 -11.20 -5.97 0.62
N ALA A 93 -11.78 -5.63 1.77
CA ALA A 93 -11.11 -5.74 3.07
C ALA A 93 -10.72 -7.18 3.43
N ASP A 94 -11.53 -8.18 3.05
CA ASP A 94 -11.23 -9.61 3.23
C ASP A 94 -10.01 -10.06 2.42
N LYS A 95 -9.88 -9.58 1.18
CA LYS A 95 -8.71 -9.86 0.33
C LYS A 95 -7.44 -9.17 0.86
N LEU A 96 -7.57 -7.93 1.38
CA LEU A 96 -6.47 -7.27 2.06
C LEU A 96 -6.00 -8.10 3.25
N ALA A 97 -6.91 -8.64 4.04
CA ALA A 97 -6.58 -9.47 5.21
C ALA A 97 -5.70 -10.67 4.84
N ALA A 98 -6.03 -11.38 3.76
CA ALA A 98 -5.22 -12.49 3.27
C ALA A 98 -3.79 -12.07 2.89
N LEU A 99 -3.63 -10.92 2.22
CA LEU A 99 -2.32 -10.39 1.84
C LEU A 99 -1.50 -9.93 3.04
N VAL A 100 -2.13 -9.23 3.98
CA VAL A 100 -1.50 -8.74 5.21
C VAL A 100 -0.99 -9.90 6.06
N ASN A 101 -1.81 -10.96 6.22
CA ASN A 101 -1.46 -12.13 7.03
C ASN A 101 -0.37 -13.01 6.39
N ALA A 102 -0.13 -12.86 5.08
CA ALA A 102 0.99 -13.50 4.40
C ALA A 102 2.34 -12.78 4.60
N ILE A 103 2.35 -11.57 5.18
CA ILE A 103 3.57 -10.80 5.43
C ILE A 103 4.34 -11.40 6.62
N PRO A 104 5.67 -11.60 6.51
CA PRO A 104 6.48 -12.16 7.58
C PRO A 104 6.41 -11.37 8.87
N LYS A 105 6.59 -12.07 10.01
CA LYS A 105 6.74 -11.42 11.31
C LYS A 105 7.99 -10.53 11.29
N GLY A 106 7.84 -9.29 11.76
CA GLY A 106 8.92 -8.29 11.78
C GLY A 106 8.80 -7.23 10.69
N GLU A 107 8.11 -7.52 9.58
CA GLU A 107 7.83 -6.52 8.56
C GLU A 107 6.60 -5.66 8.90
N GLY A 108 6.60 -4.41 8.40
CA GLY A 108 5.58 -3.40 8.69
C GLY A 108 4.52 -3.27 7.61
N VAL A 109 3.27 -3.13 8.02
CA VAL A 109 2.15 -2.71 7.16
C VAL A 109 1.66 -1.37 7.66
N SER A 110 1.49 -0.39 6.78
CA SER A 110 0.86 0.89 7.13
C SER A 110 -0.47 1.06 6.41
N ILE A 111 -1.53 1.29 7.19
CA ILE A 111 -2.88 1.59 6.68
C ILE A 111 -3.07 3.11 6.76
N ILE A 112 -3.34 3.75 5.62
CA ILE A 112 -3.48 5.19 5.52
C ILE A 112 -4.96 5.56 5.40
N LEU A 113 -5.43 6.33 6.37
CA LEU A 113 -6.75 6.95 6.39
C LEU A 113 -6.64 8.37 5.84
N GLY A 114 -7.55 8.75 4.96
CA GLY A 114 -7.62 10.10 4.42
C GLY A 114 -8.37 11.09 5.31
N ARG A 115 -8.46 12.32 4.84
CA ARG A 115 -9.27 13.40 5.43
C ARG A 115 -10.73 12.99 5.52
N GLU A 116 -11.42 13.48 6.52
CA GLU A 116 -12.82 13.12 6.77
C GLU A 116 -13.75 13.55 5.61
N ALA A 117 -13.52 14.71 5.02
CA ALA A 117 -14.40 15.25 3.98
C ALA A 117 -14.05 14.78 2.56
N SER A 118 -12.77 14.59 2.25
CA SER A 118 -12.30 14.36 0.88
C SER A 118 -11.53 13.03 0.69
N GLY A 119 -11.20 12.33 1.77
CA GLY A 119 -10.38 11.13 1.72
C GLY A 119 -8.92 11.42 1.32
N LEU A 120 -8.27 10.46 0.69
CA LEU A 120 -6.93 10.59 0.12
C LEU A 120 -7.00 11.21 -1.28
N LYS A 121 -6.03 12.09 -1.58
CA LYS A 121 -5.81 12.64 -2.93
C LYS A 121 -5.29 11.55 -3.87
N ASN A 122 -5.43 11.73 -5.18
CA ASN A 122 -4.90 10.79 -6.16
C ASN A 122 -3.37 10.62 -6.01
N SER A 123 -2.63 11.70 -5.81
CA SER A 123 -1.19 11.65 -5.56
C SER A 123 -0.79 10.83 -4.33
N GLU A 124 -1.63 10.82 -3.29
CA GLU A 124 -1.41 10.02 -2.09
C GLU A 124 -1.75 8.52 -2.34
N LEU A 125 -2.77 8.25 -3.15
CA LEU A 125 -3.11 6.89 -3.58
C LEU A 125 -2.06 6.29 -4.52
N GLU A 126 -1.38 7.09 -5.33
CA GLU A 126 -0.29 6.68 -6.20
C GLU A 126 0.94 6.17 -5.42
N VAL A 127 1.18 6.73 -4.25
CA VAL A 127 2.28 6.28 -3.36
C VAL A 127 1.97 4.92 -2.73
N CYS A 128 0.68 4.58 -2.56
CA CYS A 128 0.24 3.33 -1.94
C CYS A 128 0.50 2.12 -2.86
N ASP A 129 0.85 0.99 -2.26
CA ASP A 129 1.03 -0.28 -2.96
C ASP A 129 -0.33 -0.92 -3.28
N LEU A 130 -1.29 -0.76 -2.38
CA LEU A 130 -2.68 -1.23 -2.52
C LEU A 130 -3.64 -0.13 -2.08
N VAL A 131 -4.84 -0.18 -2.64
CA VAL A 131 -5.96 0.66 -2.20
C VAL A 131 -7.11 -0.26 -1.79
N VAL A 132 -7.59 -0.11 -0.56
CA VAL A 132 -8.70 -0.89 -0.02
C VAL A 132 -9.99 -0.08 -0.03
N ALA A 133 -11.08 -0.71 -0.43
CA ALA A 133 -12.43 -0.17 -0.33
C ALA A 133 -13.33 -1.15 0.42
N ILE A 134 -14.25 -0.61 1.23
CA ILE A 134 -15.28 -1.38 1.93
C ILE A 134 -16.56 -1.35 1.09
N GLU A 135 -17.08 -2.52 0.76
CA GLU A 135 -18.33 -2.63 0.03
C GLU A 135 -19.52 -2.55 0.99
N THR A 136 -20.30 -1.50 0.86
CA THR A 136 -21.47 -1.27 1.74
C THR A 136 -22.79 -1.76 1.15
N GLY A 137 -22.79 -2.24 -0.09
CA GLY A 137 -24.01 -2.69 -0.78
C GLY A 137 -24.97 -1.57 -1.19
N THR A 138 -24.67 -0.31 -0.90
CA THR A 138 -25.52 0.85 -1.18
C THR A 138 -24.81 1.90 -2.04
N SER A 139 -25.55 2.90 -2.53
CA SER A 139 -24.99 4.06 -3.22
C SER A 139 -24.20 4.98 -2.26
N TYR A 140 -24.57 5.01 -0.98
CA TYR A 140 -23.86 5.77 0.06
C TYR A 140 -22.70 4.94 0.62
N ARG A 141 -21.50 5.17 0.08
CA ARG A 141 -20.29 4.39 0.39
C ARG A 141 -19.35 5.08 1.37
N THR A 142 -19.60 6.37 1.65
CA THR A 142 -18.75 7.14 2.56
C THR A 142 -18.96 6.71 3.99
N MET A 143 -17.89 6.41 4.70
CA MET A 143 -17.90 5.94 6.07
C MET A 143 -16.96 6.78 6.91
N ASN A 144 -17.27 6.99 8.20
CA ASN A 144 -16.34 7.60 9.14
C ASN A 144 -15.04 6.78 9.19
N ILE A 145 -13.90 7.47 9.24
CA ILE A 145 -12.56 6.84 9.18
C ILE A 145 -12.34 5.80 10.29
N SER A 146 -12.89 6.02 11.48
CA SER A 146 -12.76 5.06 12.58
C SER A 146 -13.57 3.79 12.30
N HIS A 147 -14.79 3.91 11.76
CA HIS A 147 -15.59 2.74 11.38
C HIS A 147 -14.94 1.96 10.26
N ALA A 148 -14.43 2.65 9.23
CA ALA A 148 -13.69 2.02 8.15
C ALA A 148 -12.47 1.24 8.67
N LEU A 149 -11.68 1.85 9.56
CA LEU A 149 -10.56 1.18 10.21
C LEU A 149 -11.01 -0.06 10.99
N GLY A 150 -12.11 0.04 11.74
CA GLY A 150 -12.64 -1.08 12.53
C GLY A 150 -12.97 -2.29 11.67
N ILE A 151 -13.60 -2.09 10.52
CA ILE A 151 -13.92 -3.17 9.56
C ILE A 151 -12.64 -3.77 8.99
N ILE A 152 -11.69 -2.95 8.55
CA ILE A 152 -10.42 -3.42 7.98
C ILE A 152 -9.65 -4.25 9.02
N LEU A 153 -9.53 -3.76 10.24
CA LEU A 153 -8.82 -4.46 11.31
C LEU A 153 -9.54 -5.74 11.75
N TYR A 154 -10.88 -5.73 11.75
CA TYR A 154 -11.67 -6.93 12.01
C TYR A 154 -11.38 -8.03 10.99
N GLU A 155 -11.41 -7.70 9.69
CA GLU A 155 -11.11 -8.67 8.63
C GLU A 155 -9.68 -9.22 8.74
N ILE A 156 -8.69 -8.38 9.05
CA ILE A 156 -7.30 -8.80 9.25
C ILE A 156 -7.19 -9.78 10.42
N ASN A 157 -7.81 -9.49 11.55
CA ASN A 157 -7.70 -10.34 12.74
C ASN A 157 -8.55 -11.62 12.64
N LYS A 158 -9.69 -11.58 11.97
CA LYS A 158 -10.55 -12.74 11.76
C LYS A 158 -9.83 -13.90 11.08
N ASN A 159 -8.93 -13.61 10.16
CA ASN A 159 -8.20 -14.61 9.40
C ASN A 159 -6.93 -15.14 10.10
N GLU A 160 -6.45 -14.48 11.17
CA GLU A 160 -5.35 -15.04 11.98
C GLU A 160 -5.75 -16.36 12.67
N ALA A 161 -7.04 -16.54 12.98
CA ALA A 161 -7.55 -17.74 13.63
C ALA A 161 -7.76 -18.93 12.70
N THR A 162 -7.64 -18.75 11.37
CA THR A 162 -7.96 -19.79 10.36
C THR A 162 -6.77 -20.19 9.49
N SER A 163 -5.52 -19.98 9.93
CA SER A 163 -4.38 -20.58 9.23
C SER A 163 -4.44 -22.10 9.41
N PRO A 164 -4.77 -22.89 8.35
CA PRO A 164 -4.57 -24.34 8.44
C PRO A 164 -3.10 -24.58 8.73
N SER A 165 -2.81 -25.43 9.71
CA SER A 165 -1.47 -25.96 9.92
C SER A 165 -1.07 -26.71 8.63
N ASP A 166 -0.29 -26.06 7.77
CA ASP A 166 0.32 -26.65 6.58
C ASP A 166 1.34 -27.70 7.01
N THR A 167 0.89 -28.91 7.27
CA THR A 167 1.73 -30.07 7.62
C THR A 167 2.49 -30.67 6.41
N PHE A 168 2.38 -30.09 5.22
CA PHE A 168 3.03 -30.57 3.99
C PHE A 168 3.76 -29.55 3.14
N ALA A 169 4.08 -28.35 3.65
CA ALA A 169 4.81 -27.36 2.88
C ALA A 169 6.30 -27.41 3.21
N GLY A 170 7.14 -27.75 2.22
CA GLY A 170 8.56 -27.41 2.22
C GLY A 170 8.77 -25.93 2.57
N LYS A 171 9.98 -25.55 3.02
CA LYS A 171 10.33 -24.18 3.42
C LYS A 171 9.66 -23.16 2.50
N LYS A 172 8.67 -22.38 3.00
CA LYS A 172 8.02 -21.34 2.20
C LYS A 172 9.10 -20.42 1.64
N PRO A 173 9.08 -20.12 0.33
CA PRO A 173 10.09 -19.24 -0.25
C PRO A 173 10.00 -17.86 0.43
N GLU A 174 11.15 -17.26 0.71
CA GLU A 174 11.20 -15.94 1.32
C GLU A 174 10.53 -14.91 0.41
N PRO A 175 9.56 -14.10 0.89
CA PRO A 175 8.92 -13.06 0.11
C PRO A 175 9.95 -12.01 -0.31
N ALA A 176 9.77 -11.42 -1.47
CA ALA A 176 10.63 -10.34 -1.94
C ALA A 176 10.58 -9.15 -0.98
N THR A 177 11.72 -8.54 -0.71
CA THR A 177 11.83 -7.31 0.04
C THR A 177 11.27 -6.13 -0.75
N ARG A 178 10.96 -5.02 -0.07
CA ARG A 178 10.57 -3.78 -0.76
C ARG A 178 11.65 -3.30 -1.73
N LEU A 179 12.91 -3.36 -1.34
CA LEU A 179 14.03 -2.95 -2.19
C LEU A 179 14.10 -3.77 -3.48
N GLU A 180 13.89 -5.07 -3.42
CA GLU A 180 13.86 -5.94 -4.60
C GLU A 180 12.67 -5.62 -5.51
N THR A 181 11.50 -5.38 -4.91
CA THR A 181 10.29 -5.01 -5.66
C THR A 181 10.45 -3.64 -6.34
N ASP A 182 10.97 -2.63 -5.63
CA ASP A 182 11.24 -1.31 -6.19
C ASP A 182 12.31 -1.37 -7.29
N LEU A 183 13.33 -2.26 -7.14
CA LEU A 183 14.32 -2.52 -8.17
C LEU A 183 13.68 -3.10 -9.45
N LEU A 184 12.77 -4.07 -9.31
CA LEU A 184 12.03 -4.63 -10.44
C LEU A 184 11.23 -3.54 -11.17
N ILE A 185 10.48 -2.73 -10.45
CA ILE A 185 9.68 -1.63 -11.02
C ILE A 185 10.57 -0.64 -11.77
N LYS A 186 11.74 -0.30 -11.21
CA LYS A 186 12.73 0.55 -11.87
C LYS A 186 13.17 -0.03 -13.22
N TYR A 187 13.44 -1.34 -13.30
CA TYR A 187 13.82 -1.98 -14.57
C TYR A 187 12.65 -2.05 -15.56
N VAL A 188 11.41 -2.24 -15.10
CA VAL A 188 10.21 -2.15 -15.95
C VAL A 188 10.09 -0.75 -16.55
N SER A 189 10.19 0.29 -15.73
CA SER A 189 10.13 1.70 -16.16
C SER A 189 11.23 2.02 -17.18
N THR A 190 12.47 1.60 -16.90
CA THR A 190 13.60 1.79 -17.81
C THR A 190 13.42 1.04 -19.12
N ALA A 191 12.91 -0.19 -19.10
CA ALA A 191 12.63 -0.97 -20.30
C ALA A 191 11.54 -0.31 -21.15
N ALA A 192 10.47 0.18 -20.51
CA ALA A 192 9.40 0.91 -21.20
C ALA A 192 9.90 2.18 -21.86
N GLU A 193 10.78 2.93 -21.18
CA GLU A 193 11.43 4.12 -21.74
C GLU A 193 12.22 3.79 -22.99
N ARG A 194 13.09 2.77 -22.93
CA ARG A 194 13.93 2.34 -24.06
C ARG A 194 13.13 1.73 -25.21
N ALA A 195 11.99 1.13 -24.91
CA ALA A 195 11.06 0.63 -25.93
C ALA A 195 10.22 1.73 -26.58
N GLY A 196 10.40 3.00 -26.20
CA GLY A 196 9.59 4.11 -26.74
C GLY A 196 8.15 4.12 -26.24
N TYR A 197 7.87 3.52 -25.09
CA TYR A 197 6.52 3.52 -24.52
C TYR A 197 6.06 4.94 -24.18
N ASP A 198 4.78 5.22 -24.42
CA ASP A 198 4.16 6.55 -24.25
C ASP A 198 4.47 7.15 -22.86
N ILE A 199 5.11 8.32 -22.84
CA ILE A 199 5.55 9.01 -21.64
C ILE A 199 4.39 9.30 -20.67
N HIS A 200 3.19 9.62 -21.22
CA HIS A 200 2.01 9.92 -20.43
C HIS A 200 1.40 8.68 -19.75
N LYS A 201 1.78 7.48 -20.20
CA LYS A 201 1.30 6.21 -19.64
C LYS A 201 2.31 5.52 -18.72
N ARG A 202 3.55 6.02 -18.62
CA ARG A 202 4.60 5.37 -17.81
C ARG A 202 4.24 5.30 -16.33
N HIS A 203 3.70 6.38 -15.75
CA HIS A 203 3.27 6.39 -14.36
C HIS A 203 2.14 5.38 -14.08
N LEU A 204 1.24 5.17 -15.04
CA LEU A 204 0.18 4.16 -14.95
C LEU A 204 0.77 2.74 -14.99
N LEU A 205 1.79 2.51 -15.83
CA LEU A 205 2.51 1.24 -15.90
C LEU A 205 3.18 0.92 -14.56
N ASP A 206 3.90 1.87 -13.97
CA ASP A 206 4.58 1.70 -12.68
C ASP A 206 3.57 1.41 -11.56
N SER A 207 2.45 2.14 -11.53
CA SER A 207 1.37 1.94 -10.58
C SER A 207 0.68 0.58 -10.76
N ALA A 208 0.51 0.12 -11.99
CA ALA A 208 -0.05 -1.21 -12.29
C ALA A 208 0.91 -2.31 -11.80
N PHE A 209 2.21 -2.18 -12.08
CA PHE A 209 3.22 -3.14 -11.63
C PHE A 209 3.34 -3.21 -10.11
N LYS A 210 3.33 -2.07 -9.40
CA LYS A 210 3.30 -2.03 -7.93
C LYS A 210 2.14 -2.87 -7.39
N ARG A 211 0.92 -2.64 -7.92
CA ARG A 211 -0.26 -3.39 -7.48
C ARG A 211 -0.20 -4.87 -7.81
N LEU A 212 0.33 -5.23 -8.98
CA LEU A 212 0.52 -6.63 -9.34
C LEU A 212 1.47 -7.32 -8.37
N MET A 213 2.62 -6.71 -8.06
CA MET A 213 3.59 -7.25 -7.11
C MET A 213 2.99 -7.38 -5.71
N ALA A 214 2.25 -6.36 -5.24
CA ALA A 214 1.60 -6.39 -3.93
C ALA A 214 0.52 -7.49 -3.84
N LYS A 215 -0.28 -7.68 -4.90
CA LYS A 215 -1.31 -8.75 -4.94
C LYS A 215 -0.69 -10.15 -5.07
N ALA A 216 0.38 -10.29 -5.86
CA ALA A 216 1.04 -11.57 -6.10
C ALA A 216 1.91 -12.02 -4.92
N ASN A 217 2.40 -11.08 -4.10
CA ASN A 217 3.35 -11.32 -3.00
C ASN A 217 4.47 -12.30 -3.41
N PRO A 218 5.26 -11.99 -4.48
CA PRO A 218 6.21 -12.92 -5.05
C PRO A 218 7.40 -13.16 -4.11
N SER A 219 8.04 -14.30 -4.27
CA SER A 219 9.29 -14.60 -3.56
C SER A 219 10.47 -13.77 -4.10
N SER A 220 11.49 -13.59 -3.26
CA SER A 220 12.76 -12.95 -3.64
C SER A 220 13.36 -13.57 -4.91
N LYS A 221 13.32 -14.92 -5.03
CA LYS A 221 13.82 -15.62 -6.22
C LYS A 221 13.07 -15.24 -7.50
N GLU A 222 11.74 -15.17 -7.45
CA GLU A 222 10.91 -14.80 -8.61
C GLU A 222 11.20 -13.37 -9.03
N VAL A 223 11.25 -12.43 -8.09
CA VAL A 223 11.55 -11.03 -8.37
C VAL A 223 12.95 -10.88 -8.97
N MET A 224 13.96 -11.54 -8.41
CA MET A 224 15.33 -11.45 -8.90
C MET A 224 15.53 -12.10 -10.27
N LEU A 225 14.77 -13.14 -10.62
CA LEU A 225 14.73 -13.70 -11.97
C LEU A 225 14.19 -12.68 -12.97
N MET A 226 13.09 -11.99 -12.63
CA MET A 226 12.51 -10.93 -13.48
C MET A 226 13.47 -9.73 -13.63
N VAL A 227 14.11 -9.29 -12.55
CA VAL A 227 15.15 -8.26 -12.56
C VAL A 227 16.30 -8.64 -13.49
N SER A 228 16.78 -9.88 -13.39
CA SER A 228 17.87 -10.39 -14.23
C SER A 228 17.49 -10.37 -15.72
N LEU A 229 16.29 -10.79 -16.06
CA LEU A 229 15.78 -10.76 -17.44
C LEU A 229 15.69 -9.32 -17.95
N LEU A 230 15.00 -8.45 -17.24
CA LEU A 230 14.81 -7.04 -17.66
C LEU A 230 16.14 -6.28 -17.78
N ARG A 231 17.09 -6.54 -16.87
CA ARG A 231 18.45 -5.99 -16.98
C ARG A 231 19.10 -6.37 -18.30
N LYS A 232 19.01 -7.64 -18.70
CA LYS A 232 19.54 -8.09 -20.02
C LYS A 232 18.83 -7.43 -21.18
N CYS A 233 17.51 -7.26 -21.11
CA CYS A 233 16.72 -6.58 -22.15
C CYS A 233 17.18 -5.11 -22.29
N VAL A 234 17.28 -4.37 -21.20
CA VAL A 234 17.74 -2.97 -21.20
C VAL A 234 19.16 -2.84 -21.74
N LEU A 235 20.06 -3.73 -21.34
CA LEU A 235 21.45 -3.72 -21.88
C LEU A 235 21.51 -3.99 -23.38
N ARG A 236 20.64 -4.84 -23.93
CA ARG A 236 20.54 -5.09 -25.36
C ARG A 236 19.97 -3.90 -26.14
N MET A 237 18.91 -3.29 -25.62
CA MET A 237 18.32 -2.08 -26.21
C MET A 237 19.37 -0.95 -26.31
N ASN A 238 20.17 -0.72 -25.25
CA ASN A 238 21.24 0.26 -25.26
C ASN A 238 22.33 -0.02 -26.31
N ARG A 239 22.64 -1.30 -26.60
CA ARG A 239 23.62 -1.67 -27.64
C ARG A 239 23.08 -1.44 -29.05
N GLN A 240 21.78 -1.63 -29.28
CA GLN A 240 21.15 -1.41 -30.58
C GLN A 240 21.04 0.09 -30.92
N GLU A 241 20.86 0.96 -29.94
CA GLU A 241 20.90 2.42 -30.15
C GLU A 241 22.30 2.92 -30.56
N ASN A 242 23.38 2.23 -30.14
CA ASN A 242 24.77 2.55 -30.51
C ASN A 242 25.20 1.96 -31.87
N ILE A 243 24.42 1.07 -32.47
CA ILE A 243 24.61 0.57 -33.82
C ILE A 243 23.61 1.32 -34.71
N GLY A 244 24.02 2.50 -35.20
CA GLY A 244 23.21 3.29 -36.15
C GLY A 244 22.72 2.43 -37.32
N PRO A 245 21.63 2.82 -38.01
CA PRO A 245 20.92 1.97 -38.98
C PRO A 245 21.79 1.73 -40.22
N GLN A 246 22.60 0.67 -40.22
CA GLN A 246 23.35 0.21 -41.39
C GLN A 246 22.52 -0.50 -42.46
N TRP A 247 21.17 -0.60 -42.27
CA TRP A 247 20.29 -1.31 -43.20
C TRP A 247 19.35 -0.40 -44.02
N ARG A 248 19.51 0.94 -44.00
CA ARG A 248 18.73 1.87 -44.84
C ARG A 248 19.42 2.20 -46.18
N ALA A 249 20.40 1.41 -46.61
CA ALA A 249 21.01 1.55 -47.92
C ALA A 249 21.02 0.20 -48.64
N ARG A 250 19.85 -0.22 -49.15
CA ARG A 250 19.68 -1.06 -50.38
C ARG A 250 18.25 -0.95 -50.83
#